data_e47e8af62a2ce200c5e2253656173b3e
#
_entry.id   e47e8af62a2ce200c5e2253656173b3e
#
_cell.length_a   1.000
_cell.length_b   1.000
_cell.length_c   1.000
_cell.angle_alpha   90.00
_cell.angle_beta   90.00
_cell.angle_gamma   90.00
#
_symmetry.space_group_name_H-M   'P 1'
#
loop_
_entity.id
_entity.type
_entity.pdbx_description
1 polymer ?
#
loop_
_entity_poly.entity_id
_entity_poly.type
_entity_poly.pdbx_seq_one_letter_code
_entity_poly.pdbx_strand_id
1 'polypeptide(L)'
;MDILHYRKENTRFGDAFPLWANGVYHLYYLRLNEADNVIVWAHLSSPDLICWTEHPNVLEPLGKGSEEIALMTGCVFYENGVFHAFYSALGADGVFRMKKALSSDGIVFHRQDRVLFENDSRYADEGTWRDPCVVKSEEDGLYHMYFCAKRPIAEGDVFAGVLGHAVSPDLEVWKLEPPAYDGGIATTVECPDFIKKDQTPLLVYYWHETRVRVWDGEKWGRVGSLSPTGFDFMAGKTLTANGRVLLFGWIPEKTCDCCERVWGGNLAIPRELFLENGEPCCRFVDEIYSLFDRRCMKLNTDNLLFARGSWEKTGNTLSANAIREGAIAYVKEAENNYYFSCEITVKDGCGTFGFLVRTEKDAGRKHPTPTDSGYLVCFELFERRVSVREHYVWDQRPDLAGAYAEIKKGEPFLLEMFIHKDVLEIGLNKRKTLSFRMKKHVETGAFAIYAQDCEVEFGDIVTKIRE
;
A
#
# COMPACT_ATOMS: atom_id res chain seq x y z
N MET A 1 -20.07 -1.36 6.82
CA MET A 1 -18.94 -2.29 7.08
C MET A 1 -17.67 -1.49 7.27
N ASP A 2 -16.80 -1.96 8.15
CA ASP A 2 -15.53 -1.30 8.47
C ASP A 2 -14.47 -1.52 7.37
N ILE A 3 -13.88 -0.43 6.89
CA ILE A 3 -12.83 -0.47 5.86
C ILE A 3 -11.42 -0.66 6.44
N LEU A 4 -11.21 -0.37 7.74
CA LEU A 4 -9.87 -0.42 8.33
C LEU A 4 -9.30 -1.85 8.25
N HIS A 5 -8.36 -2.04 7.35
CA HIS A 5 -7.76 -3.34 7.04
C HIS A 5 -8.80 -4.43 6.72
N TYR A 6 -9.78 -4.03 5.87
CA TYR A 6 -10.87 -4.93 5.50
C TYR A 6 -10.37 -6.23 4.91
N ARG A 7 -11.00 -7.31 5.35
CA ARG A 7 -10.89 -8.66 4.81
C ARG A 7 -12.19 -9.39 5.15
N LYS A 8 -12.82 -10.01 4.16
CA LYS A 8 -13.94 -10.91 4.41
C LYS A 8 -13.43 -12.18 5.07
N GLU A 9 -14.20 -12.72 6.00
CA GLU A 9 -13.85 -13.96 6.72
C GLU A 9 -13.58 -15.12 5.75
N ASN A 10 -12.57 -15.95 6.05
CA ASN A 10 -12.12 -17.07 5.23
C ASN A 10 -11.75 -16.71 3.78
N THR A 11 -11.31 -15.48 3.57
CA THR A 11 -10.81 -15.01 2.26
C THR A 11 -9.55 -14.21 2.41
N ARG A 12 -8.88 -13.89 1.29
CA ARG A 12 -7.81 -12.89 1.22
C ARG A 12 -8.18 -11.80 0.23
N PHE A 13 -7.93 -10.56 0.63
CA PHE A 13 -8.06 -9.40 -0.22
C PHE A 13 -6.81 -9.30 -1.10
N GLY A 14 -6.98 -9.14 -2.40
CA GLY A 14 -5.89 -8.98 -3.37
C GLY A 14 -6.00 -7.66 -4.13
N ASP A 15 -5.50 -7.67 -5.36
CA ASP A 15 -5.34 -6.48 -6.18
C ASP A 15 -6.65 -5.70 -6.32
N ALA A 16 -6.60 -4.42 -5.96
CA ALA A 16 -7.71 -3.49 -6.02
C ALA A 16 -7.66 -2.70 -7.33
N PHE A 17 -8.83 -2.44 -7.92
CA PHE A 17 -8.97 -1.57 -9.08
C PHE A 17 -10.19 -0.64 -8.87
N PRO A 18 -9.91 0.53 -8.29
CA PRO A 18 -10.94 1.45 -7.85
C PRO A 18 -11.50 2.29 -9.01
N LEU A 19 -12.74 2.76 -8.84
CA LEU A 19 -13.42 3.65 -9.78
C LEU A 19 -14.27 4.67 -9.00
N TRP A 20 -14.28 5.92 -9.46
CA TRP A 20 -15.25 6.93 -9.06
C TRP A 20 -16.29 7.10 -10.16
N ALA A 21 -17.54 6.79 -9.87
CA ALA A 21 -18.65 6.95 -10.81
C ALA A 21 -19.93 7.32 -10.07
N ASN A 22 -20.75 8.20 -10.66
CA ASN A 22 -22.06 8.60 -10.15
C ASN A 22 -22.08 9.06 -8.68
N GLY A 23 -20.99 9.71 -8.18
CA GLY A 23 -20.89 10.14 -6.80
C GLY A 23 -20.59 9.03 -5.80
N VAL A 24 -20.13 7.88 -6.26
CA VAL A 24 -19.83 6.69 -5.45
C VAL A 24 -18.41 6.19 -5.73
N TYR A 25 -17.70 5.82 -4.69
CA TYR A 25 -16.44 5.07 -4.77
C TYR A 25 -16.78 3.60 -4.95
N HIS A 26 -16.37 3.00 -6.05
CA HIS A 26 -16.41 1.57 -6.30
C HIS A 26 -15.01 1.00 -6.11
N LEU A 27 -14.90 -0.07 -5.35
CA LEU A 27 -13.67 -0.79 -5.16
C LEU A 27 -13.86 -2.23 -5.62
N TYR A 28 -13.49 -2.50 -6.86
CA TYR A 28 -13.40 -3.86 -7.37
C TYR A 28 -12.05 -4.45 -6.94
N TYR A 29 -12.01 -5.75 -6.67
CA TYR A 29 -10.78 -6.38 -6.21
C TYR A 29 -10.79 -7.89 -6.43
N LEU A 30 -9.60 -8.47 -6.47
CA LEU A 30 -9.44 -9.91 -6.47
C LEU A 30 -9.65 -10.44 -5.04
N ARG A 31 -10.54 -11.40 -4.88
CA ARG A 31 -10.78 -12.08 -3.60
C ARG A 31 -10.48 -13.56 -3.75
N LEU A 32 -9.49 -14.04 -3.01
CA LEU A 32 -9.18 -15.46 -2.90
C LEU A 32 -10.06 -16.09 -1.82
N ASN A 33 -10.82 -17.10 -2.16
CA ASN A 33 -11.52 -17.94 -1.19
C ASN A 33 -10.54 -19.01 -0.68
N GLU A 34 -10.32 -19.07 0.63
CA GLU A 34 -9.33 -20.00 1.23
C GLU A 34 -9.79 -21.46 1.20
N ALA A 35 -11.11 -21.70 1.10
CA ALA A 35 -11.66 -23.07 1.11
C ALA A 35 -11.39 -23.86 -0.18
N ASP A 36 -11.39 -23.20 -1.34
CA ASP A 36 -11.28 -23.82 -2.66
C ASP A 36 -10.13 -23.25 -3.51
N ASN A 37 -9.45 -22.25 -2.97
CA ASN A 37 -8.35 -21.52 -3.63
C ASN A 37 -8.78 -20.84 -4.96
N VAL A 38 -10.05 -20.46 -5.04
CA VAL A 38 -10.61 -19.76 -6.22
C VAL A 38 -10.54 -18.25 -6.04
N ILE A 39 -10.03 -17.56 -7.05
CA ILE A 39 -10.02 -16.10 -7.13
C ILE A 39 -11.23 -15.62 -7.92
N VAL A 40 -11.98 -14.70 -7.34
CA VAL A 40 -13.14 -14.04 -7.94
C VAL A 40 -12.95 -12.53 -7.98
N TRP A 41 -13.63 -11.83 -8.86
CA TRP A 41 -13.80 -10.38 -8.77
C TRP A 41 -14.90 -10.06 -7.78
N ALA A 42 -14.54 -9.42 -6.69
CA ALA A 42 -15.45 -8.93 -5.66
C ALA A 42 -15.62 -7.42 -5.77
N HIS A 43 -16.63 -6.87 -5.10
CA HIS A 43 -16.97 -5.45 -5.20
C HIS A 43 -17.44 -4.89 -3.85
N LEU A 44 -16.90 -3.74 -3.51
CA LEU A 44 -17.35 -2.87 -2.43
C LEU A 44 -17.72 -1.50 -3.03
N SER A 45 -18.68 -0.80 -2.43
CA SER A 45 -18.96 0.60 -2.77
C SER A 45 -19.09 1.47 -1.53
N SER A 46 -18.77 2.75 -1.66
CA SER A 46 -18.85 3.72 -0.57
C SER A 46 -19.21 5.13 -1.07
N PRO A 47 -20.03 5.89 -0.35
CA PRO A 47 -20.25 7.31 -0.62
C PRO A 47 -19.12 8.20 -0.06
N ASP A 48 -18.34 7.73 0.94
CA ASP A 48 -17.53 8.57 1.83
C ASP A 48 -16.16 7.96 2.20
N LEU A 49 -15.72 6.83 1.61
CA LEU A 49 -14.52 6.07 1.93
C LEU A 49 -14.50 5.38 3.31
N ILE A 50 -15.54 5.55 4.12
CA ILE A 50 -15.64 5.00 5.48
C ILE A 50 -16.73 3.95 5.58
N CYS A 51 -17.91 4.26 5.07
CA CYS A 51 -19.08 3.39 5.10
C CYS A 51 -19.16 2.58 3.81
N TRP A 52 -18.76 1.31 3.88
CA TRP A 52 -18.72 0.45 2.71
C TRP A 52 -19.84 -0.58 2.69
N THR A 53 -20.36 -0.83 1.50
CA THR A 53 -21.35 -1.87 1.21
C THR A 53 -20.70 -2.96 0.37
N GLU A 54 -20.84 -4.21 0.81
CA GLU A 54 -20.40 -5.38 0.01
C GLU A 54 -21.50 -5.76 -0.99
N HIS A 55 -21.08 -6.05 -2.21
CA HIS A 55 -21.95 -6.50 -3.31
C HIS A 55 -21.67 -7.98 -3.66
N PRO A 56 -22.53 -8.62 -4.46
CA PRO A 56 -22.25 -9.92 -5.06
C PRO A 56 -20.95 -9.91 -5.86
N ASN A 57 -20.41 -11.09 -6.14
CA ASN A 57 -19.26 -11.23 -7.03
C ASN A 57 -19.58 -10.66 -8.40
N VAL A 58 -18.63 -9.90 -8.94
CA VAL A 58 -18.74 -9.28 -10.29
C VAL A 58 -18.50 -10.32 -11.37
N LEU A 59 -17.42 -11.08 -11.24
CA LEU A 59 -17.03 -12.15 -12.14
C LEU A 59 -16.47 -13.33 -11.33
N GLU A 60 -16.76 -14.53 -11.82
CA GLU A 60 -16.20 -15.78 -11.30
C GLU A 60 -15.57 -16.57 -12.45
N PRO A 61 -14.52 -17.38 -12.26
CA PRO A 61 -14.00 -18.28 -13.27
C PRO A 61 -15.10 -19.19 -13.83
N LEU A 62 -15.02 -19.50 -15.13
CA LEU A 62 -15.99 -20.38 -15.77
C LEU A 62 -15.75 -21.87 -15.51
N GLY A 63 -14.65 -22.18 -14.78
CA GLY A 63 -14.33 -23.54 -14.33
C GLY A 63 -13.30 -24.25 -15.21
N LYS A 64 -12.96 -25.47 -14.80
CA LYS A 64 -11.91 -26.28 -15.44
C LYS A 64 -12.24 -26.56 -16.90
N GLY A 65 -11.24 -26.40 -17.79
CA GLY A 65 -11.36 -26.65 -19.22
C GLY A 65 -11.94 -25.49 -20.03
N SER A 66 -12.30 -24.39 -19.40
CA SER A 66 -12.81 -23.20 -20.09
C SER A 66 -11.67 -22.26 -20.54
N GLU A 67 -12.06 -21.21 -21.30
CA GLU A 67 -11.16 -20.10 -21.64
C GLU A 67 -10.93 -19.13 -20.47
N GLU A 68 -11.57 -19.34 -19.32
CA GLU A 68 -11.48 -18.52 -18.13
C GLU A 68 -11.40 -19.41 -16.88
N ILE A 69 -10.29 -20.17 -16.75
CA ILE A 69 -10.04 -20.98 -15.53
C ILE A 69 -9.58 -20.14 -14.36
N ALA A 70 -9.02 -18.94 -14.63
CA ALA A 70 -8.63 -17.97 -13.62
C ALA A 70 -8.81 -16.54 -14.16
N LEU A 71 -9.13 -15.63 -13.26
CA LEU A 71 -9.26 -14.20 -13.52
C LEU A 71 -8.11 -13.44 -12.88
N MET A 72 -7.54 -12.49 -13.63
CA MET A 72 -6.48 -11.60 -13.17
C MET A 72 -7.04 -10.22 -12.85
N THR A 73 -6.18 -9.36 -12.34
CA THR A 73 -6.46 -7.94 -12.11
C THR A 73 -6.93 -7.24 -13.38
N GLY A 74 -7.75 -6.23 -13.23
CA GLY A 74 -8.24 -5.46 -14.35
C GLY A 74 -8.50 -4.00 -14.02
N CYS A 75 -9.42 -3.42 -14.75
CA CYS A 75 -9.98 -2.10 -14.45
C CYS A 75 -11.45 -2.04 -14.85
N VAL A 76 -12.16 -1.10 -14.25
CA VAL A 76 -13.52 -0.74 -14.68
C VAL A 76 -13.48 0.72 -15.12
N PHE A 77 -13.95 0.97 -16.33
CA PHE A 77 -14.05 2.28 -16.94
C PHE A 77 -15.52 2.65 -17.09
N TYR A 78 -15.90 3.85 -16.67
CA TYR A 78 -17.28 4.32 -16.74
C TYR A 78 -17.41 5.42 -17.81
N GLU A 79 -18.30 5.20 -18.77
CA GLU A 79 -18.60 6.17 -19.82
C GLU A 79 -20.05 6.05 -20.29
N ASN A 80 -20.69 7.18 -20.51
CA ASN A 80 -22.05 7.28 -21.07
C ASN A 80 -23.10 6.39 -20.38
N GLY A 81 -23.00 6.24 -19.04
CA GLY A 81 -23.93 5.43 -18.27
C GLY A 81 -23.63 3.93 -18.26
N VAL A 82 -22.51 3.51 -18.83
CA VAL A 82 -22.09 2.09 -18.92
C VAL A 82 -20.76 1.88 -18.19
N PHE A 83 -20.71 0.83 -17.38
CA PHE A 83 -19.48 0.33 -16.76
C PHE A 83 -18.87 -0.72 -17.69
N HIS A 84 -17.64 -0.50 -18.11
CA HIS A 84 -16.84 -1.38 -18.95
C HIS A 84 -15.75 -2.03 -18.12
N ALA A 85 -15.90 -3.29 -17.76
CA ALA A 85 -14.87 -4.06 -17.08
C ALA A 85 -13.92 -4.68 -18.11
N PHE A 86 -12.63 -4.33 -18.03
CA PHE A 86 -11.56 -4.92 -18.82
C PHE A 86 -10.71 -5.79 -17.93
N TYR A 87 -10.50 -7.04 -18.32
CA TYR A 87 -9.79 -8.02 -17.51
C TYR A 87 -8.98 -8.99 -18.35
N SER A 88 -8.00 -9.62 -17.73
CA SER A 88 -7.30 -10.74 -18.31
C SER A 88 -7.80 -12.03 -17.70
N ALA A 89 -8.08 -13.00 -18.54
CA ALA A 89 -8.47 -14.36 -18.17
C ALA A 89 -7.42 -15.36 -18.65
N LEU A 90 -7.05 -16.31 -17.77
CA LEU A 90 -6.21 -17.44 -18.11
C LEU A 90 -7.11 -18.58 -18.62
N GLY A 91 -6.83 -19.07 -19.84
CA GLY A 91 -7.49 -20.24 -20.39
C GLY A 91 -6.86 -21.55 -19.93
N ALA A 92 -7.59 -22.64 -20.10
CA ALA A 92 -7.09 -24.00 -19.83
C ALA A 92 -5.90 -24.40 -20.73
N ASP A 93 -5.69 -23.69 -21.83
CA ASP A 93 -4.55 -23.81 -22.75
C ASP A 93 -3.30 -23.05 -22.27
N GLY A 94 -3.37 -22.36 -21.14
CA GLY A 94 -2.27 -21.57 -20.57
C GLY A 94 -2.12 -20.16 -21.18
N VAL A 95 -3.04 -19.75 -22.04
CA VAL A 95 -3.00 -18.45 -22.72
C VAL A 95 -3.81 -17.40 -21.95
N PHE A 96 -3.23 -16.22 -21.77
CA PHE A 96 -3.96 -15.06 -21.25
C PHE A 96 -4.65 -14.31 -22.38
N ARG A 97 -5.89 -13.94 -22.13
CA ARG A 97 -6.72 -13.20 -23.10
C ARG A 97 -7.29 -11.95 -22.47
N MET A 98 -7.19 -10.82 -23.16
CA MET A 98 -7.87 -9.58 -22.77
C MET A 98 -9.33 -9.66 -23.16
N LYS A 99 -10.19 -9.55 -22.17
CA LYS A 99 -11.64 -9.69 -22.29
C LYS A 99 -12.38 -8.48 -21.70
N LYS A 100 -13.67 -8.43 -21.97
CA LYS A 100 -14.55 -7.34 -21.54
C LYS A 100 -15.87 -7.87 -21.01
N ALA A 101 -16.41 -7.16 -20.01
CA ALA A 101 -17.78 -7.32 -19.52
C ALA A 101 -18.43 -5.94 -19.36
N LEU A 102 -19.75 -5.87 -19.46
CA LEU A 102 -20.52 -4.64 -19.39
C LEU A 102 -21.53 -4.68 -18.24
N SER A 103 -21.77 -3.52 -17.65
CA SER A 103 -22.84 -3.34 -16.66
C SER A 103 -23.49 -1.97 -16.79
N SER A 104 -24.79 -1.88 -16.47
CA SER A 104 -25.52 -0.61 -16.38
C SER A 104 -25.54 -0.04 -14.97
N ASP A 105 -25.24 -0.84 -13.95
CA ASP A 105 -25.34 -0.46 -12.54
C ASP A 105 -24.01 -0.57 -11.78
N GLY A 106 -22.96 -1.12 -12.42
CA GLY A 106 -21.66 -1.37 -11.81
C GLY A 106 -21.62 -2.55 -10.82
N ILE A 107 -22.72 -3.32 -10.73
CA ILE A 107 -22.87 -4.45 -9.81
C ILE A 107 -22.99 -5.77 -10.57
N VAL A 108 -23.88 -5.83 -11.56
CA VAL A 108 -24.10 -7.03 -12.37
C VAL A 108 -23.45 -6.85 -13.73
N PHE A 109 -22.45 -7.66 -14.02
CA PHE A 109 -21.68 -7.58 -15.26
C PHE A 109 -22.00 -8.76 -16.19
N HIS A 110 -22.11 -8.46 -17.49
CA HIS A 110 -22.35 -9.42 -18.55
C HIS A 110 -21.12 -9.52 -19.46
N ARG A 111 -20.53 -10.71 -19.52
CA ARG A 111 -19.36 -11.00 -20.37
C ARG A 111 -19.67 -10.77 -21.85
N GLN A 112 -18.65 -10.33 -22.58
CA GLN A 112 -18.67 -10.27 -24.02
C GLN A 112 -17.88 -11.46 -24.60
N ASP A 113 -18.47 -12.19 -25.54
CA ASP A 113 -17.90 -13.41 -26.13
C ASP A 113 -16.83 -13.12 -27.19
N ARG A 114 -15.81 -12.31 -26.82
CA ARG A 114 -14.70 -12.05 -27.74
C ARG A 114 -13.42 -11.70 -27.00
N VAL A 115 -12.29 -11.99 -27.62
CA VAL A 115 -10.98 -11.48 -27.29
C VAL A 115 -10.84 -10.09 -27.89
N LEU A 116 -10.27 -9.13 -27.15
CA LEU A 116 -10.20 -7.74 -27.61
C LEU A 116 -9.17 -7.54 -28.74
N PHE A 117 -8.04 -8.24 -28.65
CA PHE A 117 -6.97 -8.23 -29.66
C PHE A 117 -6.06 -9.45 -29.48
N GLU A 118 -5.41 -9.84 -30.57
CA GLU A 118 -4.45 -10.93 -30.62
C GLU A 118 -3.02 -10.39 -30.52
N ASN A 119 -2.09 -11.24 -30.08
CA ASN A 119 -0.68 -10.90 -30.01
C ASN A 119 -0.05 -10.74 -31.42
N ASP A 120 0.99 -9.93 -31.46
CA ASP A 120 1.88 -9.85 -32.60
C ASP A 120 3.36 -9.90 -32.17
N SER A 121 4.29 -9.95 -33.12
CA SER A 121 5.74 -10.14 -32.88
C SER A 121 6.42 -9.02 -32.09
N ARG A 122 5.73 -7.93 -31.79
CA ARG A 122 6.26 -6.82 -30.98
C ARG A 122 6.38 -7.18 -29.51
N TYR A 123 5.58 -8.15 -29.08
CA TYR A 123 5.57 -8.65 -27.71
C TYR A 123 6.06 -10.09 -27.67
N ALA A 124 6.53 -10.51 -26.51
CA ALA A 124 6.73 -11.91 -26.21
C ALA A 124 5.38 -12.64 -26.16
N ASP A 125 5.41 -13.94 -25.91
CA ASP A 125 4.20 -14.74 -25.85
C ASP A 125 3.10 -14.13 -24.93
N GLU A 126 1.88 -14.55 -25.16
CA GLU A 126 0.68 -14.07 -24.45
C GLU A 126 0.63 -14.52 -22.99
N GLY A 127 1.57 -15.35 -22.55
CA GLY A 127 1.62 -15.88 -21.19
C GLY A 127 1.87 -14.85 -20.07
N THR A 128 1.88 -13.55 -20.40
CA THR A 128 2.13 -12.49 -19.42
C THR A 128 1.20 -11.30 -19.53
N TRP A 129 0.25 -11.31 -20.44
CA TRP A 129 -0.66 -10.19 -20.66
C TRP A 129 -1.74 -10.13 -19.59
N ARG A 130 -1.61 -9.15 -18.68
CA ARG A 130 -2.54 -8.98 -17.57
C ARG A 130 -2.63 -7.53 -17.10
N ASP A 131 -3.52 -7.31 -16.15
CA ASP A 131 -3.67 -6.08 -15.37
C ASP A 131 -3.96 -4.84 -16.22
N PRO A 132 -4.97 -4.86 -17.13
CA PRO A 132 -5.25 -3.70 -17.96
C PRO A 132 -5.65 -2.47 -17.14
N CYS A 133 -5.29 -1.30 -17.68
CA CYS A 133 -5.76 0.02 -17.28
C CYS A 133 -6.24 0.76 -18.52
N VAL A 134 -7.45 1.31 -18.52
CA VAL A 134 -8.01 2.06 -19.65
C VAL A 134 -8.21 3.51 -19.27
N VAL A 135 -7.72 4.40 -20.13
CA VAL A 135 -7.86 5.85 -19.98
C VAL A 135 -8.31 6.46 -21.31
N LYS A 136 -9.07 7.54 -21.25
CA LYS A 136 -9.41 8.35 -22.43
C LYS A 136 -8.40 9.48 -22.57
N SER A 137 -7.78 9.60 -23.71
CA SER A 137 -6.87 10.69 -24.03
C SER A 137 -7.62 11.89 -24.59
N GLU A 138 -7.35 13.07 -24.03
CA GLU A 138 -7.87 14.32 -24.54
C GLU A 138 -7.08 14.82 -25.75
N GLU A 139 -5.88 14.30 -25.99
CA GLU A 139 -4.97 14.75 -27.06
C GLU A 139 -5.38 14.21 -28.42
N ASP A 140 -5.78 12.94 -28.50
CA ASP A 140 -6.18 12.28 -29.74
C ASP A 140 -7.63 11.79 -29.76
N GLY A 141 -8.32 11.89 -28.60
CA GLY A 141 -9.70 11.45 -28.42
C GLY A 141 -9.90 9.95 -28.34
N LEU A 142 -8.80 9.16 -28.34
CA LEU A 142 -8.84 7.71 -28.30
C LEU A 142 -8.87 7.19 -26.85
N TYR A 143 -9.30 5.95 -26.70
CA TYR A 143 -9.11 5.17 -25.48
C TYR A 143 -7.80 4.42 -25.57
N HIS A 144 -6.97 4.52 -24.56
CA HIS A 144 -5.70 3.82 -24.43
C HIS A 144 -5.82 2.74 -23.37
N MET A 145 -5.47 1.53 -23.71
CA MET A 145 -5.30 0.44 -22.76
C MET A 145 -3.81 0.18 -22.54
N TYR A 146 -3.40 0.25 -21.29
CA TYR A 146 -2.06 -0.13 -20.85
C TYR A 146 -2.15 -1.43 -20.05
N PHE A 147 -1.18 -2.32 -20.22
CA PHE A 147 -1.20 -3.62 -19.55
C PHE A 147 0.20 -4.17 -19.31
N CYS A 148 0.32 -5.07 -18.35
CA CYS A 148 1.57 -5.81 -18.10
C CYS A 148 1.87 -6.73 -19.27
N ALA A 149 3.07 -6.61 -19.82
CA ALA A 149 3.54 -7.42 -20.94
C ALA A 149 5.07 -7.61 -20.88
N LYS A 150 5.59 -8.41 -21.80
CA LYS A 150 7.02 -8.62 -22.02
C LYS A 150 7.36 -8.42 -23.50
N ARG A 151 8.58 -8.02 -23.79
CA ARG A 151 9.15 -8.04 -25.12
C ARG A 151 10.44 -8.86 -25.15
N PRO A 152 10.77 -9.52 -26.26
CA PRO A 152 12.05 -10.18 -26.43
C PRO A 152 13.20 -9.16 -26.47
N ILE A 153 14.37 -9.49 -25.90
CA ILE A 153 15.56 -8.63 -25.88
C ILE A 153 16.63 -9.15 -26.83
N ALA A 154 16.76 -10.47 -26.93
CA ALA A 154 17.78 -11.15 -27.75
C ALA A 154 17.27 -12.51 -28.18
N GLU A 155 18.05 -13.19 -29.01
CA GLU A 155 17.81 -14.62 -29.30
C GLU A 155 17.88 -15.43 -28.01
N GLY A 156 16.82 -16.17 -27.72
CA GLY A 156 16.66 -16.97 -26.51
C GLY A 156 15.55 -16.46 -25.58
N ASP A 157 15.47 -17.04 -24.39
CA ASP A 157 14.38 -16.79 -23.41
C ASP A 157 14.61 -15.55 -22.53
N VAL A 158 15.27 -14.52 -23.05
CA VAL A 158 15.51 -13.27 -22.33
C VAL A 158 14.50 -12.22 -22.71
N PHE A 159 13.76 -11.73 -21.69
CA PHE A 159 12.65 -10.78 -21.88
C PHE A 159 12.83 -9.54 -21.01
N ALA A 160 12.33 -8.39 -21.48
CA ALA A 160 12.11 -7.20 -20.68
C ALA A 160 10.64 -7.05 -20.32
N GLY A 161 10.35 -6.67 -19.08
CA GLY A 161 9.03 -6.21 -18.71
C GLY A 161 8.72 -4.86 -19.33
N VAL A 162 7.57 -4.77 -20.00
CA VAL A 162 7.13 -3.56 -20.68
C VAL A 162 5.69 -3.21 -20.30
N LEU A 163 5.33 -1.94 -20.48
CA LEU A 163 3.95 -1.51 -20.49
C LEU A 163 3.39 -1.74 -21.88
N GLY A 164 2.57 -2.78 -22.03
CA GLY A 164 1.84 -3.05 -23.26
C GLY A 164 0.85 -1.93 -23.56
N HIS A 165 0.51 -1.74 -24.82
CA HIS A 165 -0.32 -0.64 -25.27
C HIS A 165 -1.26 -1.06 -26.41
N ALA A 166 -2.53 -0.69 -26.29
CA ALA A 166 -3.51 -0.79 -27.36
C ALA A 166 -4.40 0.45 -27.37
N VAL A 167 -4.96 0.79 -28.52
CA VAL A 167 -5.84 1.94 -28.69
C VAL A 167 -7.18 1.56 -29.29
N SER A 168 -8.23 2.31 -28.95
CA SER A 168 -9.58 2.11 -29.46
C SER A 168 -10.29 3.44 -29.66
N PRO A 169 -11.07 3.61 -30.74
CA PRO A 169 -11.93 4.78 -30.92
C PRO A 169 -13.24 4.69 -30.14
N ASP A 170 -13.67 3.49 -29.69
CA ASP A 170 -15.05 3.22 -29.27
C ASP A 170 -15.18 2.23 -28.09
N LEU A 171 -14.06 1.81 -27.47
CA LEU A 171 -13.96 0.76 -26.46
C LEU A 171 -14.34 -0.65 -26.98
N GLU A 172 -14.60 -0.80 -28.28
CA GLU A 172 -15.03 -2.05 -28.89
C GLU A 172 -13.95 -2.63 -29.80
N VAL A 173 -13.41 -1.81 -30.68
CA VAL A 173 -12.36 -2.23 -31.63
C VAL A 173 -11.02 -1.75 -31.11
N TRP A 174 -10.13 -2.69 -30.79
CA TRP A 174 -8.81 -2.40 -30.26
C TRP A 174 -7.72 -2.72 -31.23
N LYS A 175 -6.73 -1.86 -31.34
CA LYS A 175 -5.53 -2.03 -32.14
C LYS A 175 -4.31 -2.06 -31.24
N LEU A 176 -3.53 -3.14 -31.29
CA LEU A 176 -2.29 -3.27 -30.56
C LEU A 176 -1.24 -2.29 -31.11
N GLU A 177 -0.57 -1.57 -30.22
CA GLU A 177 0.47 -0.61 -30.52
C GLU A 177 1.82 -1.05 -29.93
N PRO A 178 2.97 -0.43 -30.30
CA PRO A 178 4.24 -0.70 -29.61
C PRO A 178 4.15 -0.42 -28.12
N PRO A 179 5.01 -1.07 -27.28
CA PRO A 179 5.06 -0.80 -25.83
C PRO A 179 5.19 0.69 -25.51
N ALA A 180 4.35 1.18 -24.60
CA ALA A 180 4.34 2.58 -24.18
C ALA A 180 5.49 2.91 -23.20
N TYR A 181 6.03 1.91 -22.51
CA TYR A 181 7.15 2.06 -21.59
C TYR A 181 7.95 0.76 -21.51
N ASP A 182 9.27 0.89 -21.49
CA ASP A 182 10.21 -0.20 -21.29
C ASP A 182 10.80 -0.13 -19.89
N GLY A 183 10.43 -1.07 -19.04
CA GLY A 183 10.88 -1.13 -17.64
C GLY A 183 12.29 -1.67 -17.45
N GLY A 184 12.93 -2.17 -18.52
CA GLY A 184 14.26 -2.78 -18.48
C GLY A 184 14.23 -4.31 -18.26
N ILE A 185 15.40 -4.90 -18.23
CA ILE A 185 15.60 -6.36 -18.35
C ILE A 185 14.93 -7.17 -17.22
N ALA A 186 14.89 -6.65 -16.01
CA ALA A 186 14.45 -7.41 -14.84
C ALA A 186 13.11 -6.93 -14.27
N THR A 187 12.44 -5.99 -14.92
CA THR A 187 11.28 -5.31 -14.34
C THR A 187 10.00 -5.80 -14.99
N THR A 188 9.11 -6.37 -14.19
CA THR A 188 7.71 -6.56 -14.59
C THR A 188 6.93 -5.28 -14.25
N VAL A 189 6.12 -4.77 -15.18
CA VAL A 189 5.27 -3.59 -14.96
C VAL A 189 3.87 -4.10 -14.59
N GLU A 190 3.74 -4.64 -13.39
CA GLU A 190 2.49 -5.25 -12.91
C GLU A 190 1.50 -4.18 -12.43
N CYS A 191 0.22 -4.48 -12.55
CA CYS A 191 -0.87 -3.60 -12.12
C CYS A 191 -0.68 -2.14 -12.56
N PRO A 192 -0.33 -1.88 -13.83
CA PRO A 192 -0.08 -0.51 -14.27
C PRO A 192 -1.34 0.34 -14.14
N ASP A 193 -1.10 1.62 -13.85
CA ASP A 193 -2.13 2.63 -13.83
C ASP A 193 -1.59 3.93 -14.40
N PHE A 194 -2.36 4.59 -15.25
CA PHE A 194 -1.97 5.81 -15.92
C PHE A 194 -2.95 6.92 -15.55
N ILE A 195 -2.46 7.96 -14.92
CA ILE A 195 -3.29 9.08 -14.45
C ILE A 195 -2.64 10.42 -14.73
N LYS A 196 -3.40 11.51 -14.62
CA LYS A 196 -2.88 12.86 -14.59
C LYS A 196 -3.14 13.51 -13.24
N LYS A 197 -2.11 14.10 -12.63
CA LYS A 197 -2.23 14.98 -11.46
C LYS A 197 -1.76 16.38 -11.82
N ASP A 198 -2.66 17.35 -11.71
CA ASP A 198 -2.39 18.76 -12.06
C ASP A 198 -1.75 18.89 -13.45
N GLN A 199 -2.32 18.21 -14.46
CA GLN A 199 -1.85 18.07 -15.85
C GLN A 199 -0.53 17.27 -16.02
N THR A 200 0.10 16.81 -14.95
CA THR A 200 1.32 15.99 -15.03
C THR A 200 0.94 14.52 -15.16
N PRO A 201 1.36 13.80 -16.22
CA PRO A 201 1.12 12.36 -16.33
C PRO A 201 1.95 11.58 -15.31
N LEU A 202 1.30 10.61 -14.68
CA LEU A 202 1.91 9.68 -13.74
C LEU A 202 1.68 8.26 -14.21
N LEU A 203 2.72 7.42 -14.17
CA LEU A 203 2.64 5.98 -14.32
C LEU A 203 2.85 5.35 -12.94
N VAL A 204 1.80 4.71 -12.42
CA VAL A 204 1.85 3.91 -11.19
C VAL A 204 1.94 2.43 -11.62
N TYR A 205 2.81 1.66 -10.99
CA TYR A 205 2.92 0.22 -11.25
C TYR A 205 3.53 -0.50 -10.05
N TYR A 206 3.36 -1.81 -10.00
CA TYR A 206 3.95 -2.66 -8.97
C TYR A 206 5.19 -3.41 -9.51
N TRP A 207 6.28 -3.35 -8.75
CA TRP A 207 7.44 -4.21 -8.87
C TRP A 207 8.17 -4.26 -7.54
N HIS A 208 7.96 -5.31 -6.76
CA HIS A 208 8.35 -5.47 -5.36
C HIS A 208 7.75 -4.42 -4.41
N GLU A 209 7.40 -3.27 -4.89
CA GLU A 209 6.71 -2.16 -4.23
C GLU A 209 5.90 -1.36 -5.24
N THR A 210 4.91 -0.60 -4.80
CA THR A 210 4.19 0.32 -5.67
C THR A 210 5.09 1.50 -6.02
N ARG A 211 5.34 1.71 -7.31
CA ARG A 211 6.22 2.72 -7.86
C ARG A 211 5.44 3.78 -8.63
N VAL A 212 5.91 5.01 -8.54
CA VAL A 212 5.33 6.13 -9.28
C VAL A 212 6.42 6.76 -10.14
N ARG A 213 6.14 6.91 -11.43
CA ARG A 213 6.97 7.67 -12.36
C ARG A 213 6.24 8.92 -12.78
N VAL A 214 6.95 10.01 -12.85
CA VAL A 214 6.46 11.32 -13.28
C VAL A 214 6.97 11.58 -14.70
N TRP A 215 6.09 12.01 -15.59
CA TRP A 215 6.47 12.46 -16.94
C TRP A 215 7.00 13.89 -16.87
N ASP A 216 8.21 14.12 -17.39
CA ASP A 216 8.87 15.45 -17.38
C ASP A 216 8.68 16.25 -18.69
N GLY A 217 7.89 15.75 -19.62
CA GLY A 217 7.66 16.32 -20.94
C GLY A 217 8.43 15.62 -22.06
N GLU A 218 9.49 14.87 -21.73
CA GLU A 218 10.31 14.15 -22.69
C GLU A 218 10.41 12.66 -22.38
N LYS A 219 10.46 12.30 -21.10
CA LYS A 219 10.66 10.93 -20.61
C LYS A 219 10.00 10.69 -19.26
N TRP A 220 9.82 9.43 -18.95
CA TRP A 220 9.49 9.02 -17.59
C TRP A 220 10.70 9.25 -16.68
N GLY A 221 10.56 10.16 -15.75
CA GLY A 221 11.55 10.52 -14.76
C GLY A 221 12.05 9.31 -13.97
N ARG A 222 13.11 9.49 -13.21
CA ARG A 222 13.58 8.44 -12.30
C ARG A 222 12.40 7.92 -11.50
N VAL A 223 12.36 6.61 -11.28
CA VAL A 223 11.59 6.10 -10.14
C VAL A 223 12.05 6.95 -8.99
N GLY A 224 11.15 7.74 -8.43
CA GLY A 224 11.46 8.42 -7.19
C GLY A 224 12.13 7.35 -6.36
N SER A 225 13.31 7.61 -5.82
CA SER A 225 14.13 6.59 -5.13
C SER A 225 13.36 5.89 -4.02
N LEU A 226 12.08 6.19 -3.91
CA LEU A 226 11.26 5.85 -2.77
C LEU A 226 9.84 5.68 -3.26
N SER A 227 9.41 4.44 -3.24
CA SER A 227 7.97 4.18 -3.21
C SER A 227 7.33 5.08 -2.15
N PRO A 228 6.34 5.90 -2.50
CA PRO A 228 5.68 6.74 -1.51
C PRO A 228 4.85 5.91 -0.50
N THR A 229 4.73 4.60 -0.71
CA THR A 229 3.90 3.68 0.08
C THR A 229 4.69 2.63 0.85
N GLY A 230 6.02 2.53 0.65
CA GLY A 230 6.84 1.50 1.29
C GLY A 230 6.58 0.07 0.82
N PHE A 231 7.15 -0.89 1.55
CA PHE A 231 7.42 -2.24 1.06
C PHE A 231 6.22 -3.21 1.06
N ASP A 232 5.36 -3.19 2.08
CA ASP A 232 4.20 -4.09 2.20
C ASP A 232 2.89 -3.47 1.67
N PHE A 233 2.96 -2.48 0.78
CA PHE A 233 1.81 -1.96 0.06
C PHE A 233 1.83 -2.49 -1.38
N MET A 234 0.99 -3.49 -1.62
CA MET A 234 1.00 -4.29 -2.85
C MET A 234 0.03 -3.76 -3.90
N ALA A 235 0.42 -3.85 -5.17
CA ALA A 235 -0.43 -3.68 -6.34
C ALA A 235 -1.30 -2.41 -6.32
N GLY A 236 -0.66 -1.26 -5.99
CA GLY A 236 -1.38 0.01 -5.89
C GLY A 236 -1.98 0.46 -7.21
N LYS A 237 -3.30 0.71 -7.23
CA LYS A 237 -4.03 1.35 -8.35
C LYS A 237 -4.81 2.56 -7.86
N THR A 238 -5.10 3.47 -8.78
CA THR A 238 -5.61 4.80 -8.45
C THR A 238 -7.02 5.06 -8.99
N LEU A 239 -7.68 6.03 -8.40
CA LEU A 239 -8.83 6.72 -8.98
C LEU A 239 -8.67 8.23 -8.77
N THR A 240 -9.30 8.99 -9.64
CA THR A 240 -9.44 10.44 -9.46
C THR A 240 -10.87 10.77 -9.06
N ALA A 241 -11.04 11.43 -7.92
CA ALA A 241 -12.32 11.90 -7.42
C ALA A 241 -12.16 13.24 -6.72
N ASN A 242 -13.04 14.19 -7.02
CA ASN A 242 -13.09 15.50 -6.37
C ASN A 242 -11.73 16.24 -6.36
N GLY A 243 -10.95 16.16 -7.45
CA GLY A 243 -9.62 16.77 -7.58
C GLY A 243 -8.50 16.05 -6.80
N ARG A 244 -8.80 14.94 -6.14
CA ARG A 244 -7.84 14.08 -5.44
C ARG A 244 -7.52 12.86 -6.27
N VAL A 245 -6.28 12.39 -6.18
CA VAL A 245 -5.87 11.07 -6.67
C VAL A 245 -5.77 10.15 -5.46
N LEU A 246 -6.62 9.15 -5.40
CA LEU A 246 -6.64 8.17 -4.32
C LEU A 246 -5.97 6.88 -4.79
N LEU A 247 -5.15 6.29 -3.94
CA LEU A 247 -4.37 5.09 -4.19
C LEU A 247 -4.84 3.97 -3.25
N PHE A 248 -5.23 2.84 -3.82
CA PHE A 248 -5.67 1.65 -3.11
C PHE A 248 -4.70 0.50 -3.35
N GLY A 249 -4.45 -0.28 -2.34
CA GLY A 249 -3.59 -1.44 -2.39
C GLY A 249 -3.86 -2.36 -1.20
N TRP A 250 -3.07 -3.40 -1.05
CA TRP A 250 -3.28 -4.39 0.00
C TRP A 250 -1.98 -4.76 0.72
N ILE A 251 -2.12 -5.30 1.93
CA ILE A 251 -1.03 -5.73 2.80
C ILE A 251 -0.99 -7.25 2.79
N PRO A 252 0.15 -7.87 2.40
CA PRO A 252 0.23 -9.32 2.19
C PRO A 252 0.13 -10.10 3.49
N GLU A 253 -0.35 -11.35 3.38
CA GLU A 253 -0.12 -12.36 4.40
C GLU A 253 1.36 -12.77 4.45
N LYS A 254 1.76 -13.31 5.59
CA LYS A 254 3.11 -13.86 5.81
C LYS A 254 3.00 -15.26 6.40
N THR A 255 3.67 -16.24 5.80
CA THR A 255 3.48 -17.66 6.16
C THR A 255 4.25 -18.10 7.38
N CYS A 256 5.38 -17.48 7.69
CA CYS A 256 6.27 -17.98 8.75
C CYS A 256 7.25 -16.91 9.23
N ASP A 257 8.17 -17.31 10.11
CA ASP A 257 9.19 -16.47 10.71
C ASP A 257 10.22 -15.90 9.71
N CYS A 258 10.29 -16.40 8.48
CA CYS A 258 11.18 -15.90 7.43
C CYS A 258 10.59 -14.74 6.59
N CYS A 259 9.44 -14.19 6.96
CA CYS A 259 8.80 -13.05 6.29
C CYS A 259 8.41 -13.29 4.82
N GLU A 260 8.30 -14.54 4.40
CA GLU A 260 7.83 -14.85 3.06
C GLU A 260 6.40 -14.36 2.87
N ARG A 261 6.21 -13.51 1.87
CA ARG A 261 4.89 -12.98 1.52
C ARG A 261 4.08 -14.03 0.79
N VAL A 262 2.82 -14.11 1.14
CA VAL A 262 1.82 -14.89 0.42
C VAL A 262 0.86 -13.94 -0.25
N TRP A 263 0.44 -14.27 -1.45
CA TRP A 263 -0.51 -13.46 -2.20
C TRP A 263 -1.85 -13.33 -1.46
N GLY A 264 -2.34 -12.08 -1.43
CA GLY A 264 -3.54 -11.69 -0.72
C GLY A 264 -3.31 -11.42 0.77
N GLY A 265 -4.24 -10.71 1.36
CA GLY A 265 -4.20 -10.30 2.76
C GLY A 265 -5.35 -9.38 3.12
N ASN A 266 -5.05 -8.15 3.54
CA ASN A 266 -6.03 -7.14 3.94
C ASN A 266 -5.92 -5.89 3.05
N LEU A 267 -7.05 -5.22 2.82
CA LEU A 267 -7.03 -3.88 2.24
C LEU A 267 -6.17 -2.95 3.13
N ALA A 268 -5.24 -2.24 2.54
CA ALA A 268 -4.49 -1.17 3.22
C ALA A 268 -5.38 0.07 3.41
N ILE A 269 -5.07 0.93 4.37
CA ILE A 269 -5.73 2.24 4.46
C ILE A 269 -5.54 2.97 3.12
N PRO A 270 -6.59 3.50 2.50
CA PRO A 270 -6.43 4.26 1.26
C PRO A 270 -5.52 5.48 1.44
N ARG A 271 -4.76 5.82 0.40
CA ARG A 271 -3.85 6.97 0.37
C ARG A 271 -4.36 8.02 -0.60
N GLU A 272 -3.98 9.25 -0.35
CA GLU A 272 -3.99 10.31 -1.35
C GLU A 272 -2.58 10.47 -1.93
N LEU A 273 -2.47 10.31 -3.25
CA LEU A 273 -1.25 10.53 -4.02
C LEU A 273 -1.23 11.97 -4.55
N PHE A 274 -0.12 12.66 -4.34
CA PHE A 274 0.07 14.04 -4.80
C PHE A 274 1.53 14.30 -5.18
N LEU A 275 1.77 15.43 -5.83
CA LEU A 275 3.12 15.89 -6.15
C LEU A 275 3.49 17.06 -5.25
N GLU A 276 4.69 17.03 -4.70
CA GLU A 276 5.29 18.13 -3.99
C GLU A 276 6.71 18.36 -4.53
N ASN A 277 6.95 19.56 -5.07
CA ASN A 277 8.19 19.89 -5.78
C ASN A 277 8.54 18.90 -6.91
N GLY A 278 7.53 18.36 -7.58
CA GLY A 278 7.69 17.36 -8.66
C GLY A 278 7.92 15.92 -8.18
N GLU A 279 8.03 15.68 -6.87
CA GLU A 279 8.22 14.36 -6.30
C GLU A 279 6.89 13.73 -5.86
N PRO A 280 6.66 12.43 -6.12
CA PRO A 280 5.45 11.75 -5.68
C PRO A 280 5.46 11.55 -4.16
N CYS A 281 4.38 12.01 -3.55
CA CYS A 281 4.12 11.87 -2.12
C CYS A 281 2.78 11.18 -1.89
N CYS A 282 2.63 10.51 -0.75
CA CYS A 282 1.33 10.02 -0.34
C CYS A 282 1.10 10.18 1.17
N ARG A 283 -0.17 10.33 1.52
CA ARG A 283 -0.67 10.42 2.89
C ARG A 283 -1.92 9.56 3.05
N PHE A 284 -2.26 9.23 4.27
CA PHE A 284 -3.56 8.61 4.54
C PHE A 284 -4.69 9.56 4.19
N VAL A 285 -5.81 9.03 3.72
CA VAL A 285 -7.00 9.83 3.45
C VAL A 285 -7.54 10.44 4.75
N ASP A 286 -7.98 11.70 4.70
CA ASP A 286 -8.40 12.42 5.92
C ASP A 286 -9.62 11.76 6.59
N GLU A 287 -10.45 11.09 5.84
CA GLU A 287 -11.65 10.41 6.30
C GLU A 287 -11.36 9.34 7.37
N ILE A 288 -10.18 8.66 7.29
CA ILE A 288 -9.83 7.57 8.20
C ILE A 288 -9.71 8.01 9.66
N TYR A 289 -9.33 9.28 9.89
CA TYR A 289 -9.13 9.78 11.25
C TYR A 289 -10.43 9.87 12.04
N SER A 290 -11.58 9.95 11.38
CA SER A 290 -12.89 9.96 12.03
C SER A 290 -13.21 8.65 12.75
N LEU A 291 -12.57 7.55 12.37
CA LEU A 291 -12.73 6.25 13.03
C LEU A 291 -12.09 6.21 14.43
N PHE A 292 -11.28 7.20 14.78
CA PHE A 292 -10.53 7.28 16.03
C PHE A 292 -10.91 8.51 16.89
N ASP A 293 -12.10 9.06 16.72
CA ASP A 293 -12.49 10.32 17.40
C ASP A 293 -12.98 10.16 18.83
N ARG A 294 -13.31 8.96 19.28
CA ARG A 294 -14.16 8.77 20.47
C ARG A 294 -13.44 8.70 21.79
N ARG A 295 -12.14 8.36 21.83
CA ARG A 295 -11.32 8.38 23.04
C ARG A 295 -9.92 8.89 22.75
N CYS A 296 -9.45 9.82 23.53
CA CYS A 296 -8.08 10.30 23.50
C CYS A 296 -7.40 9.87 24.80
N MET A 297 -6.42 8.97 24.72
CA MET A 297 -5.50 8.73 25.83
C MET A 297 -4.39 9.78 25.73
N LYS A 298 -4.31 10.66 26.72
CA LYS A 298 -3.14 11.52 26.84
C LYS A 298 -2.05 10.72 27.54
N LEU A 299 -0.91 10.56 26.90
CA LEU A 299 0.29 10.13 27.61
C LEU A 299 0.62 11.19 28.64
N ASN A 300 0.40 10.89 29.91
CA ASN A 300 0.80 11.72 31.03
C ASN A 300 1.96 11.06 31.81
N THR A 301 2.61 11.80 32.68
CA THR A 301 3.72 11.28 33.49
C THR A 301 3.36 10.05 34.30
N ASP A 302 2.10 9.91 34.68
CA ASP A 302 1.64 8.81 35.52
C ASP A 302 1.58 7.49 34.76
N ASN A 303 1.46 7.56 33.44
CA ASN A 303 1.40 6.40 32.54
C ASN A 303 2.77 6.00 31.97
N LEU A 304 3.81 6.80 32.18
CA LEU A 304 5.18 6.49 31.78
C LEU A 304 5.97 5.85 32.89
N LEU A 305 6.72 4.84 32.55
CA LEU A 305 7.73 4.21 33.36
C LEU A 305 9.10 4.45 32.70
N PHE A 306 9.91 5.34 33.29
CA PHE A 306 11.28 5.59 32.81
C PHE A 306 12.18 4.46 33.29
N ALA A 307 12.50 3.55 32.38
CA ALA A 307 13.27 2.35 32.71
C ALA A 307 14.78 2.60 32.66
N ARG A 308 15.22 3.56 31.82
CA ARG A 308 16.63 3.91 31.63
C ARG A 308 16.79 5.30 31.01
N GLY A 309 17.95 5.93 31.26
CA GLY A 309 18.40 7.18 30.65
C GLY A 309 17.80 8.43 31.29
N SER A 310 18.21 9.56 30.74
CA SER A 310 17.79 10.89 31.20
C SER A 310 16.60 11.37 30.41
N TRP A 311 15.49 11.56 31.11
CA TRP A 311 14.23 12.04 30.56
C TRP A 311 13.77 13.31 31.23
N GLU A 312 13.31 14.25 30.44
CA GLU A 312 12.67 15.47 30.94
C GLU A 312 11.27 15.61 30.30
N LYS A 313 10.33 16.08 31.12
CA LYS A 313 8.99 16.39 30.62
C LYS A 313 8.66 17.84 30.84
N THR A 314 8.34 18.57 29.79
CA THR A 314 7.91 19.96 29.78
C THR A 314 6.58 20.09 29.08
N GLY A 315 5.50 20.28 29.81
CA GLY A 315 4.15 20.33 29.26
C GLY A 315 3.79 19.01 28.54
N ASN A 316 3.52 19.08 27.22
CA ASN A 316 3.19 17.92 26.37
C ASN A 316 4.41 17.33 25.65
N THR A 317 5.62 17.80 25.93
CA THR A 317 6.86 17.34 25.32
C THR A 317 7.63 16.45 26.26
N LEU A 318 8.12 15.34 25.77
CA LEU A 318 9.02 14.40 26.42
C LEU A 318 10.38 14.48 25.73
N SER A 319 11.44 14.84 26.44
CA SER A 319 12.79 14.97 25.89
C SER A 319 13.68 13.86 26.43
N ALA A 320 14.45 13.24 25.54
CA ALA A 320 15.49 12.26 25.87
C ALA A 320 16.87 12.83 25.52
N ASN A 321 17.78 12.91 26.48
CA ASN A 321 19.19 13.10 26.21
C ASN A 321 19.91 11.76 26.35
N ALA A 322 20.17 11.14 25.22
CA ALA A 322 20.73 9.81 25.09
C ALA A 322 22.10 9.80 24.39
N ILE A 323 22.84 10.91 24.34
CA ILE A 323 24.10 11.05 23.58
C ILE A 323 25.21 10.09 24.08
N ARG A 324 25.18 9.65 25.32
CA ARG A 324 26.17 8.75 25.91
C ARG A 324 25.62 7.46 26.46
N GLU A 325 24.31 7.34 26.47
CA GLU A 325 23.60 6.18 27.00
C GLU A 325 22.27 6.02 26.28
N GLY A 326 21.72 4.81 26.28
CA GLY A 326 20.36 4.60 25.77
C GLY A 326 19.32 5.09 26.77
N ALA A 327 18.23 5.64 26.27
CA ALA A 327 17.06 6.06 27.03
C ALA A 327 15.83 5.28 26.58
N ILE A 328 15.03 4.78 27.52
CA ILE A 328 13.78 4.07 27.23
C ILE A 328 12.69 4.43 28.25
N ALA A 329 11.52 4.71 27.78
CA ALA A 329 10.32 4.98 28.57
C ALA A 329 9.17 4.10 28.07
N TYR A 330 8.55 3.34 28.97
CA TYR A 330 7.43 2.47 28.67
C TYR A 330 6.11 3.11 29.05
N VAL A 331 5.10 2.88 28.22
CA VAL A 331 3.71 3.16 28.57
C VAL A 331 3.16 1.96 29.33
N LYS A 332 2.66 2.20 30.55
CA LYS A 332 2.18 1.14 31.47
C LYS A 332 1.05 0.32 30.89
N GLU A 333 0.17 0.97 30.14
CA GLU A 333 -0.99 0.35 29.51
C GLU A 333 -1.08 0.86 28.08
N ALA A 334 -1.05 -0.03 27.10
CA ALA A 334 -1.27 0.26 25.72
C ALA A 334 -2.45 -0.57 25.19
N GLU A 335 -3.28 0.08 24.42
CA GLU A 335 -4.39 -0.58 23.72
C GLU A 335 -3.88 -1.46 22.59
N ASN A 336 -4.71 -2.39 22.13
CA ASN A 336 -4.34 -3.28 21.03
C ASN A 336 -4.54 -2.65 19.65
N ASN A 337 -5.55 -1.77 19.54
CA ASN A 337 -5.91 -1.11 18.29
C ASN A 337 -6.02 0.39 18.57
N TYR A 338 -5.11 1.15 17.98
CA TYR A 338 -5.06 2.59 18.23
C TYR A 338 -4.40 3.35 17.08
N TYR A 339 -4.72 4.61 16.98
CA TYR A 339 -3.97 5.63 16.26
C TYR A 339 -3.02 6.33 17.23
N PHE A 340 -1.80 6.52 16.79
CA PHE A 340 -0.77 7.29 17.49
C PHE A 340 -0.23 8.38 16.59
N SER A 341 -0.02 9.58 17.11
CA SER A 341 0.75 10.60 16.44
C SER A 341 1.67 11.34 17.41
N CYS A 342 2.79 11.80 16.86
CA CYS A 342 3.81 12.51 17.64
C CYS A 342 4.58 13.45 16.71
N GLU A 343 4.80 14.69 17.15
CA GLU A 343 5.76 15.59 16.53
C GLU A 343 7.14 15.34 17.14
N ILE A 344 8.14 15.10 16.30
CA ILE A 344 9.47 14.68 16.75
C ILE A 344 10.50 15.70 16.26
N THR A 345 11.38 16.15 17.15
CA THR A 345 12.49 17.05 16.83
C THR A 345 13.79 16.48 17.34
N VAL A 346 14.70 16.15 16.42
CA VAL A 346 16.06 15.76 16.76
C VAL A 346 16.89 17.02 17.03
N LYS A 347 17.42 17.16 18.23
CA LYS A 347 18.22 18.33 18.66
C LYS A 347 19.69 18.10 18.32
N ASP A 348 20.24 16.93 18.64
CA ASP A 348 21.62 16.57 18.37
C ASP A 348 21.83 15.04 18.25
N GLY A 349 23.03 14.66 17.86
CA GLY A 349 23.42 13.26 17.69
C GLY A 349 23.23 12.73 16.25
N CYS A 350 23.60 11.47 16.05
CA CYS A 350 23.49 10.77 14.77
C CYS A 350 23.07 9.29 14.94
N GLY A 351 22.61 8.94 16.14
CA GLY A 351 22.21 7.58 16.47
C GLY A 351 20.79 7.22 16.04
N THR A 352 20.07 6.57 16.91
CA THR A 352 18.73 6.02 16.61
C THR A 352 17.73 6.44 17.68
N PHE A 353 16.48 6.55 17.26
CA PHE A 353 15.34 6.68 18.17
C PHE A 353 14.11 6.00 17.55
N GLY A 354 13.07 5.82 18.34
CA GLY A 354 11.84 5.26 17.81
C GLY A 354 10.90 4.69 18.84
N PHE A 355 10.14 3.69 18.41
CA PHE A 355 9.00 3.18 19.13
C PHE A 355 8.98 1.66 19.12
N LEU A 356 8.83 1.06 20.29
CA LEU A 356 8.52 -0.35 20.45
C LEU A 356 7.01 -0.52 20.48
N VAL A 357 6.47 -1.34 19.60
CA VAL A 357 5.06 -1.68 19.56
C VAL A 357 4.87 -3.16 19.80
N ARG A 358 3.79 -3.53 20.48
CA ARG A 358 3.47 -4.94 20.78
C ARG A 358 4.60 -5.67 21.51
N THR A 359 5.27 -5.01 22.44
CA THR A 359 6.28 -5.68 23.28
C THR A 359 5.59 -6.63 24.25
N GLU A 360 6.10 -7.86 24.37
CA GLU A 360 5.68 -8.80 25.41
C GLU A 360 6.18 -8.29 26.76
N LYS A 361 5.28 -8.09 27.71
CA LYS A 361 5.67 -7.97 29.11
C LYS A 361 6.02 -9.36 29.62
N ASP A 362 7.26 -9.57 30.01
CA ASP A 362 7.61 -10.76 30.80
C ASP A 362 6.80 -10.72 32.12
N ALA A 363 5.82 -11.61 32.21
CA ALA A 363 4.85 -11.66 33.33
C ALA A 363 5.50 -11.83 34.73
N GLY A 364 6.80 -12.10 34.80
CA GLY A 364 7.57 -12.24 36.02
C GLY A 364 8.41 -11.02 36.41
N ARG A 365 8.54 -10.00 35.58
CA ARG A 365 9.41 -8.84 35.82
C ARG A 365 8.61 -7.62 36.26
N LYS A 366 9.10 -6.95 37.31
CA LYS A 366 8.51 -5.70 37.81
C LYS A 366 8.65 -4.54 36.82
N HIS A 367 9.63 -4.61 35.92
CA HIS A 367 9.94 -3.58 34.93
C HIS A 367 10.16 -4.25 33.56
N PRO A 368 9.57 -3.72 32.46
CA PRO A 368 9.93 -4.13 31.13
C PRO A 368 11.41 -3.86 30.90
N THR A 369 12.06 -4.77 30.19
CA THR A 369 13.49 -4.64 29.85
C THR A 369 13.65 -4.39 28.36
N PRO A 370 14.78 -3.83 27.92
CA PRO A 370 15.09 -3.73 26.49
C PRO A 370 15.15 -5.09 25.77
N THR A 371 15.01 -6.21 26.50
CA THR A 371 15.01 -7.58 25.99
C THR A 371 13.63 -8.09 25.62
N ASP A 372 12.57 -7.32 25.90
CA ASP A 372 11.22 -7.74 25.62
C ASP A 372 11.01 -7.82 24.09
N SER A 373 10.47 -8.92 23.62
CA SER A 373 10.17 -9.11 22.19
C SER A 373 9.07 -8.16 21.74
N GLY A 374 9.14 -7.72 20.50
CA GLY A 374 8.15 -6.83 19.90
C GLY A 374 8.59 -6.34 18.53
N TYR A 375 7.98 -5.29 18.04
CA TYR A 375 8.37 -4.64 16.80
C TYR A 375 8.92 -3.26 17.07
N LEU A 376 10.10 -2.99 16.52
CA LEU A 376 10.79 -1.71 16.64
C LEU A 376 10.59 -0.89 15.37
N VAL A 377 9.89 0.23 15.48
CA VAL A 377 9.91 1.29 14.47
C VAL A 377 11.12 2.16 14.80
N CYS A 378 12.18 2.00 14.01
CA CYS A 378 13.49 2.60 14.25
C CYS A 378 13.78 3.69 13.22
N PHE A 379 14.14 4.87 13.69
CA PHE A 379 14.70 5.95 12.89
C PHE A 379 16.21 5.96 13.06
N GLU A 380 16.92 5.74 11.96
CA GLU A 380 18.37 5.67 11.89
C GLU A 380 18.89 6.95 11.23
N LEU A 381 19.33 7.90 12.07
CA LEU A 381 19.70 9.25 11.63
C LEU A 381 20.88 9.27 10.67
N PHE A 382 21.91 8.47 10.96
CA PHE A 382 23.09 8.38 10.11
C PHE A 382 22.77 7.78 8.73
N GLU A 383 21.93 6.75 8.71
CA GLU A 383 21.55 6.04 7.48
C GLU A 383 20.39 6.69 6.74
N ARG A 384 19.76 7.72 7.34
CA ARG A 384 18.62 8.45 6.78
C ARG A 384 17.46 7.51 6.40
N ARG A 385 17.10 6.63 7.32
CA ARG A 385 16.04 5.67 7.07
C ARG A 385 15.16 5.46 8.29
N VAL A 386 13.93 5.03 8.03
CA VAL A 386 13.05 4.40 8.98
C VAL A 386 12.96 2.91 8.66
N SER A 387 13.01 2.06 9.66
CA SER A 387 12.86 0.61 9.51
C SER A 387 11.88 0.05 10.53
N VAL A 388 11.27 -1.08 10.19
CA VAL A 388 10.53 -1.92 11.12
C VAL A 388 11.26 -3.25 11.22
N ARG A 389 11.58 -3.66 12.43
CA ARG A 389 12.28 -4.92 12.70
C ARG A 389 11.71 -5.60 13.93
N GLU A 390 11.88 -6.91 14.05
CA GLU A 390 11.67 -7.59 15.32
C GLU A 390 12.72 -7.10 16.33
N HIS A 391 12.27 -6.75 17.51
CA HIS A 391 13.16 -6.34 18.57
C HIS A 391 13.63 -7.56 19.37
N TYR A 392 14.93 -7.85 19.26
CA TYR A 392 15.67 -8.68 20.17
C TYR A 392 16.98 -7.97 20.48
N VAL A 393 17.23 -7.66 21.70
CA VAL A 393 18.34 -6.80 22.14
C VAL A 393 19.74 -7.29 21.71
N TRP A 394 19.88 -8.58 21.48
CA TRP A 394 21.18 -9.19 21.21
C TRP A 394 21.30 -9.80 19.79
N ASP A 395 20.27 -9.69 18.99
CA ASP A 395 20.24 -10.31 17.67
C ASP A 395 20.07 -9.25 16.58
N GLN A 396 21.07 -9.12 15.71
CA GLN A 396 21.00 -8.26 14.52
C GLN A 396 20.07 -8.90 13.48
N ARG A 397 18.78 -8.84 13.73
CA ARG A 397 17.80 -9.31 12.75
C ARG A 397 17.69 -8.35 11.59
N PRO A 398 17.50 -8.86 10.37
CA PRO A 398 17.30 -8.01 9.21
C PRO A 398 16.03 -7.16 9.38
N ASP A 399 16.04 -6.01 8.75
CA ASP A 399 14.85 -5.18 8.67
C ASP A 399 13.73 -5.92 7.92
N LEU A 400 12.56 -5.88 8.49
CA LEU A 400 11.37 -6.51 7.92
C LEU A 400 10.70 -5.60 6.90
N ALA A 401 10.83 -4.29 7.09
CA ALA A 401 10.39 -3.24 6.19
C ALA A 401 11.24 -1.99 6.43
N GLY A 402 11.32 -1.11 5.45
CA GLY A 402 12.03 0.15 5.62
C GLY A 402 11.84 1.10 4.45
N ALA A 403 12.14 2.37 4.70
CA ALA A 403 12.14 3.42 3.70
C ALA A 403 13.17 4.48 4.04
N TYR A 404 13.61 5.22 3.02
CA TYR A 404 14.40 6.41 3.23
C TYR A 404 13.59 7.47 3.96
N ALA A 405 14.14 8.05 5.00
CA ALA A 405 13.56 9.12 5.79
C ALA A 405 14.65 10.10 6.20
N GLU A 406 14.74 11.21 5.47
CA GLU A 406 15.66 12.27 5.85
C GLU A 406 15.02 13.11 6.98
N ILE A 407 15.67 13.08 8.13
CA ILE A 407 15.27 13.86 9.31
C ILE A 407 16.33 14.92 9.53
N LYS A 408 15.91 16.17 9.47
CA LYS A 408 16.81 17.31 9.65
C LYS A 408 16.82 17.74 11.11
N LYS A 409 18.02 17.96 11.67
CA LYS A 409 18.17 18.46 13.02
C LYS A 409 17.50 19.82 13.19
N GLY A 410 16.77 19.99 14.28
CA GLY A 410 16.06 21.22 14.63
C GLY A 410 14.74 21.44 13.86
N GLU A 411 14.42 20.62 12.87
CA GLU A 411 13.15 20.68 12.14
C GLU A 411 12.19 19.62 12.70
N PRO A 412 10.98 19.99 13.13
CA PRO A 412 9.99 19.03 13.58
C PRO A 412 9.46 18.20 12.42
N PHE A 413 9.18 16.92 12.66
CA PHE A 413 8.45 16.07 11.73
C PHE A 413 7.32 15.30 12.40
N LEU A 414 6.24 15.09 11.69
CA LEU A 414 5.08 14.36 12.18
C LEU A 414 5.23 12.87 11.87
N LEU A 415 5.13 12.05 12.91
CA LEU A 415 4.93 10.62 12.81
C LEU A 415 3.48 10.30 13.11
N GLU A 416 2.90 9.42 12.29
CA GLU A 416 1.57 8.84 12.50
C GLU A 416 1.69 7.31 12.43
N MET A 417 0.97 6.58 13.29
CA MET A 417 0.90 5.13 13.27
C MET A 417 -0.54 4.67 13.49
N PHE A 418 -0.99 3.76 12.66
CA PHE A 418 -2.23 3.01 12.83
C PHE A 418 -1.87 1.57 13.18
N ILE A 419 -2.18 1.15 14.37
CA ILE A 419 -1.99 -0.21 14.87
C ILE A 419 -3.37 -0.85 14.96
N HIS A 420 -3.62 -1.86 14.14
CA HIS A 420 -4.90 -2.56 14.13
C HIS A 420 -4.69 -4.05 13.87
N LYS A 421 -5.08 -4.89 14.84
CA LYS A 421 -4.83 -6.33 14.80
C LYS A 421 -3.34 -6.61 14.57
N ASP A 422 -3.00 -7.27 13.48
CA ASP A 422 -1.64 -7.63 13.07
C ASP A 422 -1.03 -6.67 12.03
N VAL A 423 -1.66 -5.52 11.81
CA VAL A 423 -1.19 -4.53 10.84
C VAL A 423 -0.70 -3.27 11.54
N LEU A 424 0.45 -2.78 11.09
CA LEU A 424 1.02 -1.48 11.42
C LEU A 424 1.15 -0.67 10.12
N GLU A 425 0.55 0.52 10.10
CA GLU A 425 0.76 1.49 9.03
C GLU A 425 1.31 2.78 9.60
N ILE A 426 2.33 3.33 8.92
CA ILE A 426 3.10 4.47 9.40
C ILE A 426 2.99 5.59 8.38
N GLY A 427 2.75 6.82 8.83
CA GLY A 427 2.80 8.05 8.07
C GLY A 427 3.94 8.96 8.53
N LEU A 428 4.69 9.51 7.58
CA LEU A 428 5.79 10.44 7.83
C LEU A 428 5.51 11.77 7.15
N ASN A 429 5.39 12.84 7.95
CA ASN A 429 5.15 14.21 7.48
C ASN A 429 3.97 14.34 6.50
N LYS A 430 3.00 13.45 6.54
CA LYS A 430 1.92 13.37 5.54
C LYS A 430 2.42 13.34 4.08
N ARG A 431 3.63 12.82 3.84
CA ARG A 431 4.29 12.77 2.52
C ARG A 431 4.68 11.36 2.11
N LYS A 432 4.86 10.46 3.08
CA LYS A 432 5.24 9.08 2.87
C LYS A 432 4.49 8.18 3.82
N THR A 433 4.14 7.00 3.36
CA THR A 433 3.53 5.96 4.21
C THR A 433 4.31 4.67 4.11
N LEU A 434 4.13 3.80 5.09
CA LEU A 434 4.68 2.45 5.14
C LEU A 434 3.58 1.54 5.65
N SER A 435 3.50 0.33 5.10
CA SER A 435 2.64 -0.72 5.64
C SER A 435 3.51 -1.88 6.10
N PHE A 436 3.09 -2.54 7.14
CA PHE A 436 3.79 -3.68 7.68
C PHE A 436 2.82 -4.66 8.34
N ARG A 437 2.99 -5.96 8.08
CA ARG A 437 2.27 -7.01 8.79
C ARG A 437 3.14 -7.59 9.90
N MET A 438 2.63 -7.52 11.12
CA MET A 438 3.21 -8.13 12.31
C MET A 438 2.87 -9.63 12.35
N LYS A 439 3.83 -10.50 12.61
CA LYS A 439 3.67 -11.96 12.54
C LYS A 439 2.98 -12.58 13.74
N LYS A 440 3.21 -12.02 14.91
CA LYS A 440 2.67 -12.56 16.14
C LYS A 440 1.51 -11.72 16.62
N HIS A 441 0.40 -12.36 16.84
CA HIS A 441 -0.69 -11.78 17.61
C HIS A 441 -0.29 -11.70 19.09
N VAL A 442 0.46 -10.68 19.44
CA VAL A 442 0.58 -10.30 20.85
C VAL A 442 -0.67 -9.50 21.17
N GLU A 443 -1.65 -10.15 21.77
CA GLU A 443 -2.95 -9.51 22.06
C GLU A 443 -2.82 -8.37 23.08
N THR A 444 -1.77 -8.40 23.89
CA THR A 444 -1.51 -7.37 24.92
C THR A 444 -0.04 -6.98 24.86
N GLY A 445 0.28 -5.89 24.21
CA GLY A 445 1.65 -5.42 24.11
C GLY A 445 1.88 -4.10 24.81
N ALA A 446 3.05 -3.93 25.43
CA ALA A 446 3.50 -2.64 25.87
C ALA A 446 3.91 -1.77 24.68
N PHE A 447 3.89 -0.46 24.88
CA PHE A 447 4.43 0.52 23.97
C PHE A 447 5.60 1.21 24.67
N ALA A 448 6.69 1.46 23.94
CA ALA A 448 7.80 2.21 24.49
C ALA A 448 8.37 3.21 23.51
N ILE A 449 8.96 4.27 24.06
CA ILE A 449 9.71 5.28 23.33
C ILE A 449 11.17 5.08 23.70
N TYR A 450 12.08 5.11 22.73
CA TYR A 450 13.51 4.97 23.00
C TYR A 450 14.35 5.97 22.21
N ALA A 451 15.56 6.23 22.69
CA ALA A 451 16.59 6.97 22.02
C ALA A 451 17.97 6.42 22.37
N GLN A 452 18.92 6.50 21.45
CA GLN A 452 20.31 6.11 21.63
C GLN A 452 21.22 6.98 20.76
N ASP A 453 22.31 7.49 21.31
CA ASP A 453 23.31 8.33 20.65
C ASP A 453 22.70 9.58 19.98
N CYS A 454 21.63 10.09 20.54
CA CYS A 454 20.97 11.33 20.09
C CYS A 454 20.23 12.05 21.24
N GLU A 455 19.94 13.33 20.98
CA GLU A 455 19.02 14.13 21.78
C GLU A 455 17.77 14.39 20.97
N VAL A 456 16.60 14.01 21.50
CA VAL A 456 15.33 14.03 20.75
C VAL A 456 14.18 14.45 21.65
N GLU A 457 13.30 15.26 21.09
CA GLU A 457 12.03 15.69 21.68
C GLU A 457 10.87 15.01 20.98
N PHE A 458 9.91 14.54 21.78
CA PHE A 458 8.64 13.95 21.37
C PHE A 458 7.52 14.86 21.88
N GLY A 459 6.97 15.68 21.01
CA GLY A 459 5.92 16.63 21.29
C GLY A 459 4.56 16.20 20.78
N ASP A 460 3.51 16.84 21.27
CA ASP A 460 2.12 16.65 20.82
C ASP A 460 1.72 15.16 20.66
N ILE A 461 2.13 14.35 21.64
CA ILE A 461 1.82 12.92 21.63
C ILE A 461 0.30 12.73 21.80
N VAL A 462 -0.31 12.15 20.80
CA VAL A 462 -1.75 11.83 20.77
C VAL A 462 -1.93 10.35 20.57
N THR A 463 -2.77 9.74 21.40
CA THR A 463 -3.23 8.35 21.19
C THR A 463 -4.75 8.36 21.18
N LYS A 464 -5.32 7.81 20.15
CA LYS A 464 -6.77 7.67 20.00
C LYS A 464 -7.10 6.20 19.80
N ILE A 465 -8.15 5.74 20.44
CA ILE A 465 -8.65 4.38 20.23
C ILE A 465 -9.93 4.42 19.43
N ARG A 466 -10.21 3.28 18.84
CA ARG A 466 -11.45 3.01 18.15
C ARG A 466 -12.34 2.16 19.06
N GLU A 467 -13.64 2.51 19.16
CA GLU A 467 -14.64 1.68 19.85
C GLU A 467 -14.96 0.39 19.09
#